data_73feb176f7f2e653e048441c29002d7b
#
_entry.id   73feb176f7f2e653e048441c29002d7b
#
_cell.length_a   1.000
_cell.length_b   1.000
_cell.length_c   1.000
_cell.angle_alpha   90.00
_cell.angle_beta   90.00
_cell.angle_gamma   90.00
#
_symmetry.space_group_name_H-M   'P 1'
#
loop_
_entity.id
_entity.type
_entity.pdbx_description
1 polymer ?
#
loop_
_entity_poly.entity_id
_entity_poly.type
_entity_poly.pdbx_seq_one_letter_code
_entity_poly.pdbx_strand_id
1 'polypeptide(L)'
;RYLENYEFKLVRESLKEREVITKIAPAITQPLPFVIPYTKKLRSKLLIRLGLFLYDNLGGKTKMPKSSIIYFNKKYSNILKSQFTVGFQYYDVQVDDKKLVEMNIDDAKKMGANIVENRKVINAKRLEEGWEITLDNNETIKSKILINAAGPWINEIVNNVIEVNANKSIRLVRG
;
A
#
# COMPACT_ATOMS: atom_id res chain seq x y z
N ARG A 1 13.64 0.97 5.02
CA ARG A 1 13.07 1.33 6.32
C ARG A 1 12.78 0.08 7.16
N TYR A 2 11.95 -0.88 6.72
CA TYR A 2 11.63 -2.10 7.49
C TYR A 2 12.84 -3.02 7.70
N LEU A 3 13.70 -3.21 6.70
CA LEU A 3 14.97 -3.94 6.86
C LEU A 3 15.92 -3.28 7.89
N GLU A 4 15.87 -1.96 8.00
CA GLU A 4 16.66 -1.21 8.98
C GLU A 4 16.19 -1.41 10.42
N ASN A 5 14.91 -1.72 10.59
CA ASN A 5 14.28 -2.02 11.88
C ASN A 5 14.22 -3.52 12.16
N TYR A 6 14.92 -4.34 11.37
CA TYR A 6 14.95 -5.80 11.49
C TYR A 6 13.59 -6.50 11.33
N GLU A 7 12.64 -5.83 10.68
CA GLU A 7 11.29 -6.36 10.41
C GLU A 7 11.28 -7.32 9.20
N PHE A 8 12.15 -8.32 9.24
CA PHE A 8 12.35 -9.27 8.13
C PHE A 8 11.09 -10.04 7.75
N LYS A 9 10.23 -10.33 8.74
CA LYS A 9 8.97 -11.02 8.51
C LYS A 9 8.03 -10.18 7.65
N LEU A 10 7.85 -8.90 7.99
CA LEU A 10 7.02 -7.98 7.22
C LEU A 10 7.55 -7.79 5.79
N VAL A 11 8.87 -7.64 5.63
CA VAL A 11 9.50 -7.54 4.31
C VAL A 11 9.20 -8.80 3.48
N ARG A 12 9.38 -9.98 4.08
CA ARG A 12 9.14 -11.25 3.39
C ARG A 12 7.67 -11.40 2.96
N GLU A 13 6.73 -11.06 3.83
CA GLU A 13 5.30 -11.09 3.54
C GLU A 13 4.95 -10.11 2.41
N SER A 14 5.40 -8.87 2.49
CA SER A 14 5.18 -7.86 1.44
C SER A 14 5.75 -8.29 0.08
N LEU A 15 6.94 -8.89 0.05
CA LEU A 15 7.55 -9.40 -1.18
C LEU A 15 6.77 -10.58 -1.77
N LYS A 16 6.17 -11.43 -0.94
CA LYS A 16 5.29 -12.52 -1.40
C LYS A 16 3.98 -11.97 -1.97
N GLU A 17 3.35 -11.03 -1.27
CA GLU A 17 2.12 -10.39 -1.74
C GLU A 17 2.34 -9.64 -3.05
N ARG A 18 3.49 -9.00 -3.24
CA ARG A 18 3.89 -8.41 -4.51
C ARG A 18 3.83 -9.41 -5.66
N GLU A 19 4.36 -10.62 -5.46
CA GLU A 19 4.31 -11.68 -6.49
C GLU A 19 2.87 -12.18 -6.73
N VAL A 20 2.03 -12.20 -5.69
CA VAL A 20 0.61 -12.55 -5.82
C VAL A 20 -0.11 -11.52 -6.68
N ILE A 21 -0.01 -10.23 -6.35
CA ILE A 21 -0.65 -9.14 -7.11
C ILE A 21 -0.20 -9.15 -8.57
N THR A 22 1.10 -9.34 -8.82
CA THR A 22 1.64 -9.42 -10.20
C THR A 22 1.03 -10.58 -11.00
N LYS A 23 0.65 -11.68 -10.35
CA LYS A 23 0.02 -12.82 -11.00
C LYS A 23 -1.48 -12.64 -11.24
N ILE A 24 -2.21 -12.09 -10.26
CA ILE A 24 -3.67 -11.95 -10.35
C ILE A 24 -4.10 -10.72 -11.15
N ALA A 25 -3.26 -9.67 -11.20
CA ALA A 25 -3.56 -8.42 -11.88
C ALA A 25 -2.40 -7.96 -12.81
N PRO A 26 -1.94 -8.80 -13.78
CA PRO A 26 -0.79 -8.49 -14.61
C PRO A 26 -1.00 -7.27 -15.52
N ALA A 27 -2.24 -6.97 -15.88
CA ALA A 27 -2.58 -5.84 -16.75
C ALA A 27 -2.39 -4.47 -16.10
N ILE A 28 -2.35 -4.41 -14.77
CA ILE A 28 -2.23 -3.15 -14.00
C ILE A 28 -0.95 -3.09 -13.16
N THR A 29 -0.07 -4.07 -13.32
CA THR A 29 1.19 -4.16 -12.59
C THR A 29 2.37 -4.11 -13.54
N GLN A 30 3.41 -3.36 -13.16
CA GLN A 30 4.65 -3.33 -13.93
C GLN A 30 5.88 -3.18 -13.02
N PRO A 31 7.02 -3.79 -13.38
CA PRO A 31 8.27 -3.55 -12.68
C PRO A 31 8.71 -2.10 -12.79
N LEU A 32 8.97 -1.46 -11.67
CA LEU A 32 9.49 -0.10 -11.59
C LEU A 32 10.91 -0.11 -11.02
N PRO A 33 11.91 0.41 -11.75
CA PRO A 33 13.25 0.57 -11.23
C PRO A 33 13.35 1.77 -10.28
N PHE A 34 13.83 1.53 -9.07
CA PHE A 34 14.18 2.55 -8.09
C PHE A 34 15.69 2.74 -8.05
N VAL A 35 16.11 3.98 -7.91
CA VAL A 35 17.52 4.34 -7.84
C VAL A 35 17.80 5.09 -6.55
N ILE A 36 18.76 4.60 -5.79
CA ILE A 36 19.29 5.24 -4.58
C ILE A 36 20.63 5.87 -4.93
N PRO A 37 20.72 7.20 -5.15
CA PRO A 37 22.00 7.89 -5.35
C PRO A 37 22.85 7.77 -4.07
N TYR A 38 24.09 7.33 -4.22
CA TYR A 38 24.98 7.13 -3.08
C TYR A 38 25.71 8.41 -2.71
N THR A 39 25.76 8.68 -1.40
CA THR A 39 26.63 9.69 -0.79
C THR A 39 27.36 9.11 0.41
N LYS A 40 28.50 9.73 0.80
CA LYS A 40 29.25 9.32 2.02
C LYS A 40 28.44 9.49 3.32
N LYS A 41 27.33 10.24 3.30
CA LYS A 41 26.43 10.42 4.45
C LYS A 41 25.50 9.21 4.66
N LEU A 42 25.35 8.36 3.64
CA LEU A 42 24.61 7.12 3.75
C LEU A 42 25.45 6.05 4.43
N ARG A 43 24.82 4.92 4.74
CA ARG A 43 25.51 3.71 5.23
C ARG A 43 26.56 3.25 4.23
N SER A 44 27.52 2.44 4.66
CA SER A 44 28.56 1.92 3.77
C SER A 44 27.96 1.21 2.55
N LYS A 45 28.64 1.30 1.40
CA LYS A 45 28.21 0.64 0.16
C LYS A 45 27.96 -0.86 0.36
N LEU A 46 28.80 -1.51 1.18
CA LEU A 46 28.68 -2.93 1.49
C LEU A 46 27.38 -3.23 2.23
N LEU A 47 27.02 -2.42 3.22
CA LEU A 47 25.79 -2.60 4.00
C LEU A 47 24.54 -2.39 3.15
N ILE A 48 24.55 -1.38 2.26
CA ILE A 48 23.45 -1.17 1.31
C ILE A 48 23.33 -2.38 0.37
N ARG A 49 24.44 -2.90 -0.16
CA ARG A 49 24.45 -4.10 -1.02
C ARG A 49 23.92 -5.33 -0.30
N LEU A 50 24.30 -5.52 0.96
CA LEU A 50 23.79 -6.62 1.77
C LEU A 50 22.27 -6.50 1.99
N GLY A 51 21.80 -5.30 2.32
CA GLY A 51 20.36 -5.04 2.46
C GLY A 51 19.58 -5.31 1.18
N LEU A 52 20.08 -4.89 0.02
CA LEU A 52 19.48 -5.16 -1.27
C LEU A 52 19.56 -6.63 -1.67
N PHE A 53 20.65 -7.32 -1.33
CA PHE A 53 20.74 -8.77 -1.52
C PHE A 53 19.68 -9.53 -0.69
N LEU A 54 19.47 -9.13 0.55
CA LEU A 54 18.40 -9.68 1.38
C LEU A 54 17.02 -9.39 0.75
N TYR A 55 16.80 -8.16 0.30
CA TYR A 55 15.56 -7.76 -0.39
C TYR A 55 15.29 -8.64 -1.62
N ASP A 56 16.30 -8.88 -2.44
CA ASP A 56 16.19 -9.70 -3.66
C ASP A 56 15.87 -11.18 -3.40
N ASN A 57 16.12 -11.68 -2.17
CA ASN A 57 16.04 -13.11 -1.88
C ASN A 57 15.00 -13.48 -0.80
N LEU A 58 14.58 -12.53 0.06
CA LEU A 58 13.64 -12.81 1.16
C LEU A 58 12.24 -13.21 0.69
N GLY A 59 11.78 -12.72 -0.46
CA GLY A 59 10.47 -13.04 -1.03
C GLY A 59 10.36 -14.41 -1.67
N GLY A 60 11.48 -15.10 -1.90
CA GLY A 60 11.55 -16.35 -2.64
C GLY A 60 11.74 -16.15 -4.14
N LYS A 61 11.16 -17.04 -4.97
CA LYS A 61 11.28 -16.95 -6.43
C LYS A 61 10.52 -15.74 -6.98
N THR A 62 11.20 -14.89 -7.73
CA THR A 62 10.64 -13.70 -8.39
C THR A 62 11.08 -13.63 -9.85
N LYS A 63 10.25 -12.97 -10.68
CA LYS A 63 10.61 -12.59 -12.05
C LYS A 63 11.23 -11.20 -12.12
N MET A 64 11.31 -10.48 -10.99
CA MET A 64 11.90 -9.15 -10.93
C MET A 64 13.41 -9.21 -11.19
N PRO A 65 13.97 -8.23 -11.91
CA PRO A 65 15.41 -8.11 -12.05
C PRO A 65 16.06 -7.88 -10.67
N LYS A 66 17.26 -8.43 -10.48
CA LYS A 66 18.00 -8.26 -9.24
C LYS A 66 18.57 -6.84 -9.11
N SER A 67 18.80 -6.43 -7.89
CA SER A 67 19.46 -5.17 -7.59
C SER A 67 20.90 -5.13 -8.11
N SER A 68 21.34 -3.96 -8.54
CA SER A 68 22.67 -3.73 -9.12
C SER A 68 23.28 -2.40 -8.66
N ILE A 69 24.61 -2.29 -8.80
CA ILE A 69 25.28 -1.00 -8.70
C ILE A 69 25.21 -0.35 -10.08
N ILE A 70 24.85 0.93 -10.12
CA ILE A 70 24.84 1.72 -11.34
C ILE A 70 25.79 2.91 -11.20
N TYR A 71 26.39 3.29 -12.33
CA TYR A 71 27.22 4.47 -12.43
C TYR A 71 26.47 5.56 -13.18
N PHE A 72 26.41 6.75 -12.58
CA PHE A 72 25.74 7.87 -13.20
C PHE A 72 26.65 8.50 -14.27
N ASN A 73 26.19 8.47 -15.50
CA ASN A 73 26.78 9.07 -16.67
C ASN A 73 25.93 10.24 -17.16
N LYS A 74 26.18 10.72 -18.38
CA LYS A 74 25.41 11.79 -19.02
C LYS A 74 23.88 11.58 -19.02
N LYS A 75 23.42 10.32 -18.99
CA LYS A 75 21.97 10.03 -18.95
C LYS A 75 21.27 10.58 -17.71
N TYR A 76 21.97 10.71 -16.60
CA TYR A 76 21.44 11.19 -15.33
C TYR A 76 21.81 12.64 -15.01
N SER A 77 22.59 13.31 -15.87
CA SER A 77 23.15 14.66 -15.61
C SER A 77 22.08 15.74 -15.46
N ASN A 78 20.90 15.56 -16.09
CA ASN A 78 19.80 16.50 -15.99
C ASN A 78 18.87 16.26 -14.79
N ILE A 79 19.05 15.12 -14.10
CA ILE A 79 18.18 14.70 -12.98
C ILE A 79 18.94 14.79 -11.66
N LEU A 80 20.21 14.41 -11.67
CA LEU A 80 21.05 14.32 -10.47
C LEU A 80 22.18 15.35 -10.52
N LYS A 81 22.50 15.92 -9.36
CA LYS A 81 23.68 16.78 -9.21
C LYS A 81 24.95 16.00 -9.52
N SER A 82 25.99 16.65 -10.05
CA SER A 82 27.27 16.07 -10.47
C SER A 82 28.04 15.33 -9.37
N GLN A 83 27.74 15.64 -8.11
CA GLN A 83 28.34 14.94 -6.95
C GLN A 83 27.93 13.46 -6.85
N PHE A 84 26.84 13.05 -7.48
CA PHE A 84 26.38 11.66 -7.49
C PHE A 84 27.02 10.94 -8.69
N THR A 85 27.98 10.08 -8.41
CA THR A 85 28.70 9.31 -9.44
C THR A 85 28.29 7.85 -9.49
N VAL A 86 27.71 7.34 -8.38
CA VAL A 86 27.30 5.96 -8.24
C VAL A 86 26.02 5.85 -7.44
N GLY A 87 25.23 4.84 -7.71
CA GLY A 87 23.99 4.52 -6.99
C GLY A 87 23.70 3.03 -7.00
N PHE A 88 22.60 2.68 -6.38
CA PHE A 88 22.05 1.33 -6.34
C PHE A 88 20.69 1.32 -6.99
N GLN A 89 20.47 0.39 -7.91
CA GLN A 89 19.19 0.17 -8.54
C GLN A 89 18.58 -1.09 -7.97
N TYR A 90 17.30 -1.05 -7.65
CA TYR A 90 16.49 -2.21 -7.29
C TYR A 90 15.12 -2.08 -7.94
N TYR A 91 14.33 -3.13 -7.88
CA TYR A 91 13.02 -3.14 -8.53
C TYR A 91 11.91 -3.41 -7.51
N ASP A 92 10.82 -2.72 -7.70
CA ASP A 92 9.56 -3.02 -7.05
C ASP A 92 8.44 -3.04 -8.10
N VAL A 93 7.22 -3.31 -7.70
CA VAL A 93 6.06 -3.31 -8.59
C VAL A 93 5.28 -2.02 -8.42
N GLN A 94 5.08 -1.32 -9.52
CA GLN A 94 4.07 -0.28 -9.59
C GLN A 94 2.73 -0.92 -9.90
N VAL A 95 1.71 -0.52 -9.17
CA VAL A 95 0.31 -0.92 -9.38
C VAL A 95 -0.50 0.32 -9.70
N ASP A 96 -1.42 0.23 -10.66
CA ASP A 96 -2.48 1.22 -10.83
C ASP A 96 -3.53 0.95 -9.74
N ASP A 97 -3.42 1.66 -8.62
CA ASP A 97 -4.25 1.47 -7.43
C ASP A 97 -5.72 1.78 -7.69
N LYS A 98 -6.04 2.76 -8.54
CA LYS A 98 -7.41 3.04 -8.95
C LYS A 98 -8.02 1.83 -9.69
N LYS A 99 -7.32 1.32 -10.69
CA LYS A 99 -7.79 0.13 -11.43
C LYS A 99 -7.88 -1.11 -10.54
N LEU A 100 -6.98 -1.26 -9.56
CA LEU A 100 -7.07 -2.36 -8.62
C LEU A 100 -8.36 -2.29 -7.79
N VAL A 101 -8.74 -1.10 -7.33
CA VAL A 101 -10.02 -0.89 -6.62
C VAL A 101 -11.20 -1.18 -7.55
N GLU A 102 -11.19 -0.66 -8.78
CA GLU A 102 -12.25 -0.91 -9.77
C GLU A 102 -12.42 -2.41 -10.05
N MET A 103 -11.32 -3.15 -10.25
CA MET A 103 -11.36 -4.61 -10.45
C MET A 103 -11.97 -5.35 -9.25
N ASN A 104 -11.63 -4.97 -8.02
CA ASN A 104 -12.22 -5.57 -6.82
C ASN A 104 -13.72 -5.27 -6.71
N ILE A 105 -14.14 -4.04 -7.06
CA ILE A 105 -15.57 -3.64 -7.09
C ILE A 105 -16.33 -4.47 -8.13
N ASP A 106 -15.78 -4.60 -9.33
CA ASP A 106 -16.42 -5.38 -10.40
C ASP A 106 -16.56 -6.85 -10.05
N ASP A 107 -15.54 -7.41 -9.37
CA ASP A 107 -15.61 -8.80 -8.92
C ASP A 107 -16.64 -8.99 -7.80
N ALA A 108 -16.68 -8.07 -6.84
CA ALA A 108 -17.71 -8.07 -5.80
C ALA A 108 -19.13 -7.95 -6.37
N LYS A 109 -19.35 -7.07 -7.37
CA LYS A 109 -20.64 -6.96 -8.08
C LYS A 109 -21.06 -8.27 -8.75
N LYS A 110 -20.11 -8.96 -9.41
CA LYS A 110 -20.38 -10.28 -10.02
C LYS A 110 -20.78 -11.33 -8.98
N MET A 111 -20.29 -11.21 -7.76
CA MET A 111 -20.64 -12.06 -6.62
C MET A 111 -21.92 -11.64 -5.89
N GLY A 112 -22.64 -10.61 -6.39
CA GLY A 112 -23.90 -10.16 -5.84
C GLY A 112 -23.80 -9.04 -4.80
N ALA A 113 -22.62 -8.42 -4.63
CA ALA A 113 -22.50 -7.27 -3.75
C ALA A 113 -23.21 -6.03 -4.33
N ASN A 114 -23.94 -5.31 -3.49
CA ASN A 114 -24.49 -4.00 -3.84
C ASN A 114 -23.43 -2.92 -3.54
N ILE A 115 -23.01 -2.19 -4.56
CA ILE A 115 -22.03 -1.11 -4.45
C ILE A 115 -22.76 0.23 -4.58
N VAL A 116 -22.70 1.04 -3.53
CA VAL A 116 -23.27 2.37 -3.49
C VAL A 116 -22.16 3.40 -3.58
N GLU A 117 -22.11 4.10 -4.71
CA GLU A 117 -21.10 5.13 -4.98
C GLU A 117 -21.67 6.54 -4.80
N ASN A 118 -20.81 7.52 -4.51
CA ASN A 118 -21.17 8.93 -4.36
C ASN A 118 -22.26 9.17 -3.30
N ARG A 119 -22.21 8.38 -2.21
CA ARG A 119 -23.07 8.53 -1.05
C ARG A 119 -22.22 8.58 0.22
N LYS A 120 -22.61 9.46 1.12
CA LYS A 120 -21.99 9.58 2.43
C LYS A 120 -22.85 8.88 3.47
N VAL A 121 -22.22 8.06 4.32
CA VAL A 121 -22.88 7.58 5.53
C VAL A 121 -22.90 8.72 6.54
N ILE A 122 -24.08 9.13 6.97
CA ILE A 122 -24.26 10.25 7.91
C ILE A 122 -24.56 9.79 9.33
N ASN A 123 -25.11 8.58 9.49
CA ASN A 123 -25.34 7.96 10.80
C ASN A 123 -25.26 6.45 10.70
N ALA A 124 -24.79 5.79 11.77
CA ALA A 124 -24.79 4.35 11.93
C ALA A 124 -25.11 3.98 13.39
N LYS A 125 -26.32 3.49 13.58
CA LYS A 125 -26.85 3.14 14.90
C LYS A 125 -26.81 1.63 15.14
N ARG A 126 -26.35 1.23 16.32
CA ARG A 126 -26.40 -0.17 16.76
C ARG A 126 -27.83 -0.55 17.15
N LEU A 127 -28.31 -1.65 16.61
CA LEU A 127 -29.57 -2.29 16.99
C LEU A 127 -29.30 -3.55 17.83
N GLU A 128 -30.37 -4.17 18.36
CA GLU A 128 -30.24 -5.48 19.04
C GLU A 128 -29.66 -6.54 18.11
N GLU A 129 -30.13 -6.59 16.86
CA GLU A 129 -29.64 -7.51 15.84
C GLU A 129 -29.00 -6.75 14.65
N GLY A 130 -27.80 -6.20 14.88
CA GLY A 130 -27.04 -5.61 13.77
C GLY A 130 -26.97 -4.08 13.80
N TRP A 131 -27.07 -3.47 12.63
CA TRP A 131 -26.85 -2.04 12.41
C TRP A 131 -27.89 -1.46 11.47
N GLU A 132 -28.26 -0.21 11.73
CA GLU A 132 -28.99 0.64 10.81
C GLU A 132 -28.08 1.79 10.37
N ILE A 133 -27.87 1.91 9.07
CA ILE A 133 -26.96 2.87 8.45
C ILE A 133 -27.82 3.84 7.64
N THR A 134 -27.63 5.15 7.86
CA THR A 134 -28.32 6.21 7.12
C THR A 134 -27.37 6.90 6.17
N LEU A 135 -27.78 7.03 4.91
CA LEU A 135 -27.05 7.74 3.87
C LEU A 135 -27.50 9.21 3.79
N ASP A 136 -26.73 10.05 3.11
CA ASP A 136 -26.98 11.49 2.92
C ASP A 136 -28.25 11.82 2.11
N ASN A 137 -28.84 10.84 1.43
CA ASN A 137 -30.14 10.93 0.77
C ASN A 137 -31.32 10.43 1.64
N ASN A 138 -31.09 10.21 2.95
CA ASN A 138 -32.01 9.64 3.92
C ASN A 138 -32.43 8.16 3.66
N GLU A 139 -31.76 7.48 2.75
CA GLU A 139 -31.93 6.04 2.58
C GLU A 139 -31.33 5.31 3.77
N THR A 140 -32.00 4.26 4.24
CA THR A 140 -31.52 3.43 5.35
C THR A 140 -31.21 2.02 4.89
N ILE A 141 -30.09 1.49 5.37
CA ILE A 141 -29.62 0.14 5.09
C ILE A 141 -29.46 -0.61 6.41
N LYS A 142 -29.97 -1.83 6.49
CA LYS A 142 -29.78 -2.71 7.66
C LYS A 142 -28.76 -3.80 7.35
N SER A 143 -27.87 -4.07 8.30
CA SER A 143 -26.87 -5.13 8.19
C SER A 143 -26.56 -5.77 9.52
N LYS A 144 -26.11 -7.03 9.51
CA LYS A 144 -25.68 -7.72 10.73
C LYS A 144 -24.34 -7.21 11.25
N ILE A 145 -23.46 -6.79 10.36
CA ILE A 145 -22.08 -6.35 10.68
C ILE A 145 -21.83 -5.05 9.93
N LEU A 146 -21.20 -4.09 10.62
CA LEU A 146 -20.67 -2.87 10.03
C LEU A 146 -19.14 -2.91 10.10
N ILE A 147 -18.49 -2.70 8.95
CA ILE A 147 -17.02 -2.61 8.84
C ILE A 147 -16.67 -1.18 8.45
N ASN A 148 -15.96 -0.48 9.36
CA ASN A 148 -15.40 0.83 9.05
C ASN A 148 -14.01 0.66 8.41
N ALA A 149 -13.93 0.80 7.09
CA ALA A 149 -12.70 0.76 6.31
C ALA A 149 -12.37 2.13 5.70
N ALA A 150 -12.73 3.23 6.37
CA ALA A 150 -12.60 4.60 5.87
C ALA A 150 -11.15 5.14 5.87
N GLY A 151 -10.12 4.30 5.98
CA GLY A 151 -8.71 4.72 5.90
C GLY A 151 -8.36 5.83 6.89
N PRO A 152 -7.79 6.98 6.46
CA PRO A 152 -7.42 8.07 7.37
C PRO A 152 -8.60 8.69 8.12
N TRP A 153 -9.82 8.54 7.61
CA TRP A 153 -11.05 9.10 8.20
C TRP A 153 -11.72 8.18 9.23
N ILE A 154 -11.12 7.04 9.58
CA ILE A 154 -11.70 6.08 10.55
C ILE A 154 -12.12 6.78 11.85
N ASN A 155 -11.26 7.65 12.41
CA ASN A 155 -11.57 8.35 13.67
C ASN A 155 -12.75 9.33 13.51
N GLU A 156 -12.84 10.02 12.38
CA GLU A 156 -13.96 10.92 12.08
C GLU A 156 -15.28 10.13 12.02
N ILE A 157 -15.28 8.99 11.32
CA ILE A 157 -16.44 8.12 11.23
C ILE A 157 -16.87 7.59 12.62
N VAL A 158 -15.90 7.12 13.40
CA VAL A 158 -16.19 6.61 14.76
C VAL A 158 -16.78 7.68 15.67
N ASN A 159 -16.26 8.90 15.62
CA ASN A 159 -16.66 9.96 16.54
C ASN A 159 -17.96 10.69 16.11
N ASN A 160 -18.21 10.79 14.80
CA ASN A 160 -19.26 11.66 14.27
C ASN A 160 -20.41 10.90 13.57
N VAL A 161 -20.23 9.63 13.26
CA VAL A 161 -21.19 8.85 12.45
C VAL A 161 -21.67 7.62 13.19
N ILE A 162 -20.77 6.91 13.90
CA ILE A 162 -21.13 5.67 14.60
C ILE A 162 -21.47 6.00 16.05
N GLU A 163 -22.68 5.69 16.47
CA GLU A 163 -23.16 5.91 17.85
C GLU A 163 -22.61 4.82 18.80
N VAL A 164 -21.26 4.79 18.99
CA VAL A 164 -20.60 3.90 19.95
C VAL A 164 -19.44 4.61 20.64
N ASN A 165 -19.24 4.33 21.92
CA ASN A 165 -18.06 4.79 22.66
C ASN A 165 -16.85 3.92 22.26
N ALA A 166 -15.96 4.46 21.42
CA ALA A 166 -14.72 3.80 21.07
C ALA A 166 -13.58 4.19 22.02
N ASN A 167 -13.04 3.20 22.72
CA ASN A 167 -11.91 3.41 23.64
C ASN A 167 -10.54 3.42 22.92
N LYS A 168 -10.50 3.31 21.58
CA LYS A 168 -9.27 3.27 20.80
C LYS A 168 -9.34 4.26 19.65
N SER A 169 -8.27 5.02 19.46
CA SER A 169 -8.09 5.91 18.31
C SER A 169 -6.91 5.45 17.45
N ILE A 170 -6.95 5.79 16.17
CA ILE A 170 -5.83 5.55 15.25
C ILE A 170 -4.96 6.81 15.22
N ARG A 171 -3.66 6.63 15.43
CA ARG A 171 -2.68 7.70 15.22
C ARG A 171 -2.18 7.66 13.78
N LEU A 172 -2.44 8.72 13.03
CA LEU A 172 -1.89 8.88 11.69
C LEU A 172 -0.39 9.19 11.79
N VAL A 173 0.41 8.40 11.06
CA VAL A 173 1.85 8.60 10.96
C VAL A 173 2.19 8.83 9.50
N ARG A 174 2.89 9.95 9.22
CA ARG A 174 3.40 10.24 7.88
C ARG A 174 4.61 9.35 7.60
N GLY A 175 4.56 8.61 6.50
CA GLY A 175 5.67 7.78 6.02
C GLY A 175 6.77 8.58 5.34
#